data_ae5d0185b3023e2f957ed97448d7d188
#
_entry.id   ae5d0185b3023e2f957ed97448d7d188
#
_cell.length_a   1.000
_cell.length_b   1.000
_cell.length_c   1.000
_cell.angle_alpha   90.00
_cell.angle_beta   90.00
_cell.angle_gamma   90.00
#
_symmetry.space_group_name_H-M   'P 1'
#
loop_
_entity.id
_entity.type
_entity.pdbx_description
1 polymer ?
#
loop_
_entity_poly.entity_id
_entity_poly.type
_entity_poly.pdbx_seq_one_letter_code
_entity_poly.pdbx_strand_id
1 'polypeptide(L)'
;KYDYASGSKANRLRAFWTQEPNHLVGKLVHDLLEYCRPAVGDPDRHRLFEECERIARRLQQSAPVEALDAITAEGTERGFEVLARAVRDSIEKNEPEAGLDRLHTFVTKLIRTLAEKRGVAIDRDKPLHSIFGEYVKALRKAGLVESEMTERILKSSISTMEAFNKVRNEGSLAHDNPTLNYDESLLIFNHVCSAVRFVRALEGRAERAVAAVPRQEAIDDEIPF
;
A
#
# COMPACT_ATOMS: atom_id res chain seq x y z
N LYS A 1 4.82 -23.02 17.22
CA LYS A 1 3.70 -22.09 17.02
C LYS A 1 2.45 -22.86 16.54
N TYR A 2 2.58 -23.82 15.61
CA TYR A 2 1.44 -24.56 15.04
C TYR A 2 1.39 -25.98 15.61
N ASP A 3 0.74 -26.15 16.74
CA ASP A 3 0.50 -27.45 17.38
C ASP A 3 -0.96 -27.86 17.21
N TYR A 4 -1.17 -29.10 16.72
CA TYR A 4 -2.48 -29.69 16.52
C TYR A 4 -2.36 -31.20 16.70
N ALA A 5 -3.08 -31.78 17.58
CA ALA A 5 -3.19 -33.21 17.92
C ALA A 5 -1.87 -34.03 17.88
N SER A 6 -1.00 -33.84 16.91
CA SER A 6 0.32 -34.44 16.81
C SER A 6 1.26 -33.55 15.99
N GLY A 7 2.59 -33.71 16.14
CA GLY A 7 3.61 -32.91 15.44
C GLY A 7 3.81 -33.27 13.95
N SER A 8 2.90 -34.00 13.31
CA SER A 8 3.01 -34.32 11.87
C SER A 8 2.93 -33.08 11.00
N LYS A 9 3.55 -33.11 9.81
CA LYS A 9 3.49 -32.00 8.81
C LYS A 9 2.04 -31.65 8.47
N ALA A 10 1.16 -32.66 8.30
CA ALA A 10 -0.25 -32.46 7.98
C ALA A 10 -0.99 -31.74 9.12
N ASN A 11 -0.71 -32.10 10.37
CA ASN A 11 -1.33 -31.47 11.53
C ASN A 11 -0.83 -30.03 11.75
N ARG A 12 0.43 -29.75 11.49
CA ARG A 12 0.94 -28.37 11.51
C ARG A 12 0.27 -27.51 10.45
N LEU A 13 0.00 -28.06 9.27
CA LEU A 13 -0.74 -27.39 8.21
C LEU A 13 -2.19 -27.10 8.62
N ARG A 14 -2.87 -28.06 9.27
CA ARG A 14 -4.23 -27.84 9.83
C ARG A 14 -4.25 -26.74 10.86
N ALA A 15 -3.27 -26.75 11.78
CA ALA A 15 -3.13 -25.68 12.78
C ALA A 15 -2.91 -24.32 12.12
N PHE A 16 -2.09 -24.23 11.09
CA PHE A 16 -1.89 -23.02 10.31
C PHE A 16 -3.23 -22.53 9.70
N TRP A 17 -4.00 -23.39 9.08
CA TRP A 17 -5.29 -23.03 8.47
C TRP A 17 -6.34 -22.54 9.48
N THR A 18 -6.25 -22.96 10.73
CA THR A 18 -7.20 -22.54 11.78
C THR A 18 -6.75 -21.30 12.55
N GLN A 19 -5.47 -20.96 12.51
CA GLN A 19 -4.88 -19.89 13.31
C GLN A 19 -4.50 -18.66 12.48
N GLU A 20 -4.22 -18.83 11.18
CA GLU A 20 -3.78 -17.73 10.35
C GLU A 20 -4.94 -17.11 9.54
N PRO A 21 -4.84 -15.83 9.17
CA PRO A 21 -5.84 -15.15 8.35
C PRO A 21 -6.01 -15.79 6.97
N ASN A 22 -7.20 -15.62 6.40
CA ASN A 22 -7.56 -16.19 5.10
C ASN A 22 -6.57 -15.87 3.98
N HIS A 23 -6.05 -14.65 3.91
CA HIS A 23 -5.12 -14.27 2.85
C HIS A 23 -3.78 -15.02 2.93
N LEU A 24 -3.27 -15.30 4.14
CA LEU A 24 -2.06 -16.12 4.33
C LEU A 24 -2.33 -17.59 3.99
N VAL A 25 -3.49 -18.10 4.41
CA VAL A 25 -3.91 -19.46 4.04
C VAL A 25 -4.02 -19.59 2.54
N GLY A 26 -4.66 -18.61 1.88
CA GLY A 26 -4.79 -18.56 0.42
C GLY A 26 -3.44 -18.48 -0.29
N LYS A 27 -2.49 -17.66 0.22
CA LYS A 27 -1.13 -17.59 -0.31
C LYS A 27 -0.40 -18.92 -0.19
N LEU A 28 -0.44 -19.54 0.99
CA LEU A 28 0.19 -20.85 1.19
C LEU A 28 -0.40 -21.92 0.27
N VAL A 29 -1.72 -21.97 0.12
CA VAL A 29 -2.38 -22.92 -0.78
C VAL A 29 -1.94 -22.66 -2.22
N HIS A 30 -1.88 -21.41 -2.66
CA HIS A 30 -1.40 -21.05 -4.00
C HIS A 30 0.04 -21.51 -4.23
N ASP A 31 0.96 -21.21 -3.30
CA ASP A 31 2.37 -21.60 -3.40
C ASP A 31 2.55 -23.14 -3.44
N LEU A 32 1.72 -23.88 -2.67
CA LEU A 32 1.71 -25.34 -2.71
C LEU A 32 1.19 -25.88 -4.05
N LEU A 33 0.18 -25.24 -4.64
CA LEU A 33 -0.37 -25.61 -5.95
C LEU A 33 0.66 -25.38 -7.06
N GLU A 34 1.38 -24.27 -7.03
CA GLU A 34 2.48 -24.02 -7.97
C GLU A 34 3.58 -25.09 -7.88
N TYR A 35 3.90 -25.54 -6.67
CA TYR A 35 4.87 -26.59 -6.45
C TYR A 35 4.36 -27.99 -6.89
N CYS A 36 3.05 -28.25 -6.76
CA CYS A 36 2.44 -29.56 -7.00
C CYS A 36 1.70 -29.66 -8.34
N ARG A 37 2.00 -28.82 -9.34
CA ARG A 37 1.29 -28.84 -10.64
C ARG A 37 1.18 -30.26 -11.19
N PRO A 38 -0.03 -30.77 -11.47
CA PRO A 38 -0.22 -32.11 -11.94
C PRO A 38 0.38 -32.27 -13.35
N ALA A 39 1.00 -33.44 -13.58
CA ALA A 39 1.41 -33.83 -14.94
C ALA A 39 0.18 -33.95 -15.85
N VAL A 40 0.36 -33.60 -17.12
CA VAL A 40 -0.70 -33.72 -18.14
C VAL A 40 -1.15 -35.18 -18.24
N GLY A 41 -2.41 -35.47 -17.97
CA GLY A 41 -2.99 -36.82 -18.19
C GLY A 41 -3.93 -37.38 -17.10
N ASP A 42 -4.14 -36.64 -15.98
CA ASP A 42 -5.08 -37.09 -14.93
C ASP A 42 -6.22 -36.07 -14.77
N PRO A 43 -7.43 -36.33 -15.38
CA PRO A 43 -8.55 -35.38 -15.36
C PRO A 43 -9.10 -35.11 -13.95
N ASP A 44 -9.09 -36.09 -13.04
CA ASP A 44 -9.63 -35.94 -11.69
C ASP A 44 -8.70 -35.07 -10.86
N ARG A 45 -7.41 -35.25 -10.98
CA ARG A 45 -6.41 -34.36 -10.35
C ARG A 45 -6.48 -32.95 -10.90
N HIS A 46 -6.71 -32.79 -12.19
CA HIS A 46 -6.81 -31.46 -12.81
C HIS A 46 -8.02 -30.70 -12.25
N ARG A 47 -9.17 -31.36 -12.13
CA ARG A 47 -10.38 -30.77 -11.53
C ARG A 47 -10.18 -30.34 -10.08
N LEU A 48 -9.55 -31.19 -9.27
CA LEU A 48 -9.23 -30.86 -7.87
C LEU A 48 -8.26 -29.70 -7.77
N PHE A 49 -7.29 -29.63 -8.66
CA PHE A 49 -6.32 -28.54 -8.73
C PHE A 49 -7.01 -27.20 -9.02
N GLU A 50 -7.87 -27.14 -10.04
CA GLU A 50 -8.66 -25.95 -10.39
C GLU A 50 -9.56 -25.49 -9.23
N GLU A 51 -10.16 -26.45 -8.50
CA GLU A 51 -10.99 -26.15 -7.34
C GLU A 51 -10.16 -25.55 -6.20
N CYS A 52 -9.00 -26.09 -5.91
CA CYS A 52 -8.06 -25.55 -4.94
C CYS A 52 -7.55 -24.15 -5.34
N GLU A 53 -7.24 -23.93 -6.62
CA GLU A 53 -6.88 -22.59 -7.12
C GLU A 53 -8.00 -21.57 -6.91
N ARG A 54 -9.25 -21.96 -7.19
CA ARG A 54 -10.42 -21.09 -6.96
C ARG A 54 -10.57 -20.72 -5.49
N ILE A 55 -10.38 -21.69 -4.59
CA ILE A 55 -10.42 -21.48 -3.14
C ILE A 55 -9.27 -20.55 -2.73
N ALA A 56 -8.04 -20.79 -3.18
CA ALA A 56 -6.88 -19.96 -2.88
C ALA A 56 -7.11 -18.49 -3.30
N ARG A 57 -7.61 -18.25 -4.52
CA ARG A 57 -7.96 -16.91 -5.01
C ARG A 57 -9.01 -16.23 -4.14
N ARG A 58 -10.08 -16.96 -3.75
CA ARG A 58 -11.13 -16.41 -2.88
C ARG A 58 -10.58 -16.01 -1.51
N LEU A 59 -9.71 -16.83 -0.92
CA LEU A 59 -9.09 -16.53 0.37
C LEU A 59 -8.14 -15.33 0.28
N GLN A 60 -7.41 -15.19 -0.83
CA GLN A 60 -6.51 -14.05 -1.07
C GLN A 60 -7.27 -12.73 -1.27
N GLN A 61 -8.51 -12.76 -1.75
CA GLN A 61 -9.36 -11.57 -1.87
C GLN A 61 -9.73 -10.95 -0.51
N SER A 62 -9.55 -11.67 0.57
CA SER A 62 -9.73 -11.19 1.95
C SER A 62 -8.45 -10.55 2.50
N ALA A 63 -7.70 -9.82 1.68
CA ALA A 63 -6.48 -9.15 2.13
C ALA A 63 -6.79 -8.19 3.29
N PRO A 64 -5.98 -8.18 4.35
CA PRO A 64 -6.23 -7.34 5.53
C PRO A 64 -6.06 -5.85 5.22
N VAL A 65 -5.34 -5.52 4.13
CA VAL A 65 -5.12 -4.15 3.65
C VAL A 65 -5.60 -4.05 2.21
N GLU A 66 -6.77 -3.44 2.01
CA GLU A 66 -7.45 -3.38 0.71
C GLU A 66 -6.71 -2.57 -0.36
N ALA A 67 -6.00 -1.53 0.04
CA ALA A 67 -5.31 -0.61 -0.87
C ALA A 67 -3.78 -0.82 -0.88
N LEU A 68 -3.31 -2.03 -0.60
CA LEU A 68 -1.88 -2.34 -0.56
C LEU A 68 -1.18 -2.13 -1.92
N ASP A 69 -1.92 -2.23 -3.01
CA ASP A 69 -1.49 -1.90 -4.37
C ASP A 69 -1.00 -0.44 -4.51
N ALA A 70 -1.48 0.46 -3.65
CA ALA A 70 -1.02 1.84 -3.61
C ALA A 70 0.42 2.01 -3.07
N ILE A 71 0.95 1.00 -2.37
CA ILE A 71 2.32 1.01 -1.83
C ILE A 71 3.30 0.57 -2.93
N THR A 72 3.53 1.46 -3.89
CA THR A 72 4.50 1.29 -4.98
C THR A 72 5.47 2.47 -5.00
N ALA A 73 6.69 2.25 -5.49
CA ALA A 73 7.67 3.33 -5.61
C ALA A 73 7.25 4.37 -6.64
N GLU A 74 7.58 5.63 -6.39
CA GLU A 74 7.56 6.71 -7.39
C GLU A 74 8.96 6.84 -8.01
N GLY A 75 8.99 6.86 -9.35
CA GLY A 75 10.25 7.00 -10.09
C GLY A 75 11.16 5.77 -9.99
N THR A 76 12.42 5.96 -10.37
CA THR A 76 13.44 4.88 -10.49
C THR A 76 14.37 4.76 -9.29
N GLU A 77 14.04 5.39 -8.17
CA GLU A 77 14.92 5.39 -7.00
C GLU A 77 14.88 4.03 -6.28
N ARG A 78 15.98 3.27 -6.39
CA ARG A 78 16.14 1.93 -5.82
C ARG A 78 15.79 1.84 -4.33
N GLY A 79 16.15 2.86 -3.56
CA GLY A 79 15.83 2.91 -2.12
C GLY A 79 14.32 2.97 -1.85
N PHE A 80 13.56 3.61 -2.74
CA PHE A 80 12.12 3.72 -2.62
C PHE A 80 11.42 2.38 -2.97
N GLU A 81 11.90 1.67 -4.00
CA GLU A 81 11.40 0.34 -4.35
C GLU A 81 11.62 -0.68 -3.24
N VAL A 82 12.81 -0.68 -2.62
CA VAL A 82 13.14 -1.55 -1.50
C VAL A 82 12.20 -1.29 -0.32
N LEU A 83 11.92 -0.03 -0.02
CA LEU A 83 11.04 0.36 1.07
C LEU A 83 9.58 -0.07 0.81
N ALA A 84 9.07 0.17 -0.40
CA ALA A 84 7.73 -0.25 -0.81
C ALA A 84 7.57 -1.77 -0.71
N ARG A 85 8.57 -2.53 -1.16
CA ARG A 85 8.59 -4.00 -1.03
C ARG A 85 8.56 -4.43 0.42
N ALA A 86 9.40 -3.84 1.27
CA ALA A 86 9.48 -4.21 2.68
C ALA A 86 8.18 -3.92 3.46
N VAL A 87 7.43 -2.88 3.08
CA VAL A 87 6.08 -2.60 3.63
C VAL A 87 5.11 -3.71 3.23
N ARG A 88 5.05 -4.06 1.95
CA ARG A 88 4.18 -5.13 1.46
C ARG A 88 4.50 -6.48 2.10
N ASP A 89 5.78 -6.83 2.17
CA ASP A 89 6.25 -8.07 2.80
C ASP A 89 5.80 -8.19 4.26
N SER A 90 5.75 -7.09 5.01
CA SER A 90 5.26 -7.11 6.39
C SER A 90 3.78 -7.49 6.48
N ILE A 91 2.95 -6.97 5.57
CA ILE A 91 1.52 -7.33 5.51
C ILE A 91 1.35 -8.78 5.05
N GLU A 92 2.08 -9.20 4.01
CA GLU A 92 2.03 -10.57 3.48
C GLU A 92 2.49 -11.61 4.51
N LYS A 93 3.39 -11.23 5.42
CA LYS A 93 3.84 -12.08 6.53
C LYS A 93 2.93 -12.04 7.76
N ASN A 94 1.86 -11.25 7.71
CA ASN A 94 0.96 -11.02 8.83
C ASN A 94 1.66 -10.39 10.06
N GLU A 95 2.54 -9.44 9.79
CA GLU A 95 3.34 -8.69 10.78
C GLU A 95 3.17 -7.17 10.54
N PRO A 96 1.91 -6.65 10.59
CA PRO A 96 1.67 -5.23 10.27
C PRO A 96 2.39 -4.28 11.23
N GLU A 97 2.49 -4.64 12.51
CA GLU A 97 3.21 -3.87 13.52
C GLU A 97 4.68 -3.67 13.18
N ALA A 98 5.33 -4.69 12.58
CA ALA A 98 6.71 -4.59 12.14
C ALA A 98 6.88 -3.71 10.88
N GLY A 99 5.80 -3.50 10.14
CA GLY A 99 5.78 -2.70 8.91
C GLY A 99 5.53 -1.21 9.13
N LEU A 100 5.06 -0.79 10.31
CA LEU A 100 4.62 0.60 10.55
C LEU A 100 5.73 1.63 10.36
N ASP A 101 6.94 1.39 10.85
CA ASP A 101 8.08 2.28 10.67
C ASP A 101 8.44 2.46 9.18
N ARG A 102 8.40 1.36 8.43
CA ARG A 102 8.66 1.36 6.99
C ARG A 102 7.55 2.08 6.23
N LEU A 103 6.29 1.85 6.63
CA LEU A 103 5.14 2.56 6.06
C LEU A 103 5.27 4.07 6.29
N HIS A 104 5.61 4.51 7.50
CA HIS A 104 5.80 5.91 7.80
C HIS A 104 6.89 6.53 6.92
N THR A 105 8.04 5.86 6.82
CA THR A 105 9.16 6.33 5.98
C THR A 105 8.76 6.38 4.51
N PHE A 106 8.03 5.36 4.02
CA PHE A 106 7.50 5.32 2.66
C PHE A 106 6.56 6.50 2.38
N VAL A 107 5.57 6.71 3.24
CA VAL A 107 4.56 7.78 3.06
C VAL A 107 5.21 9.15 3.14
N THR A 108 6.13 9.36 4.08
CA THR A 108 6.88 10.63 4.20
C THR A 108 7.62 10.94 2.91
N LYS A 109 8.34 9.96 2.36
CA LYS A 109 9.07 10.12 1.11
C LYS A 109 8.13 10.40 -0.07
N LEU A 110 7.04 9.63 -0.20
CA LEU A 110 6.05 9.81 -1.25
C LEU A 110 5.44 11.21 -1.21
N ILE A 111 4.94 11.64 -0.05
CA ILE A 111 4.28 12.94 0.09
C ILE A 111 5.25 14.08 -0.15
N ARG A 112 6.52 13.97 0.25
CA ARG A 112 7.56 14.95 -0.09
C ARG A 112 7.73 15.06 -1.60
N THR A 113 7.93 13.95 -2.29
CA THR A 113 8.10 13.93 -3.75
C THR A 113 6.91 14.57 -4.46
N LEU A 114 5.69 14.24 -4.05
CA LEU A 114 4.47 14.79 -4.66
C LEU A 114 4.29 16.29 -4.37
N ALA A 115 4.61 16.72 -3.16
CA ALA A 115 4.55 18.12 -2.77
C ALA A 115 5.58 18.98 -3.53
N GLU A 116 6.81 18.49 -3.69
CA GLU A 116 7.84 19.12 -4.52
C GLU A 116 7.41 19.24 -5.99
N LYS A 117 6.80 18.19 -6.55
CA LYS A 117 6.18 18.24 -7.89
C LYS A 117 5.14 19.36 -8.02
N ARG A 118 4.45 19.72 -6.93
CA ARG A 118 3.44 20.79 -6.86
C ARG A 118 4.04 22.16 -6.50
N GLY A 119 5.36 22.29 -6.44
CA GLY A 119 6.05 23.52 -6.12
C GLY A 119 5.96 23.93 -4.64
N VAL A 120 5.66 22.99 -3.75
CA VAL A 120 5.66 23.23 -2.30
C VAL A 120 7.10 23.15 -1.81
N ALA A 121 7.58 24.24 -1.21
CA ALA A 121 8.90 24.26 -0.55
C ALA A 121 8.85 23.43 0.74
N ILE A 122 9.69 22.40 0.82
CA ILE A 122 9.70 21.46 1.95
C ILE A 122 11.00 21.58 2.71
N ASP A 123 10.88 21.86 4.00
CA ASP A 123 11.97 21.72 4.96
C ASP A 123 12.18 20.23 5.30
N ARG A 124 13.45 19.81 5.44
CA ARG A 124 13.81 18.42 5.76
C ARG A 124 13.28 17.95 7.11
N ASP A 125 13.18 18.86 8.08
CA ASP A 125 12.78 18.54 9.45
C ASP A 125 11.26 18.61 9.68
N LYS A 126 10.51 18.97 8.62
CA LYS A 126 9.06 19.11 8.72
C LYS A 126 8.37 17.76 8.90
N PRO A 127 7.49 17.60 9.91
CA PRO A 127 6.80 16.32 10.16
C PRO A 127 5.77 15.99 9.07
N LEU A 128 5.51 14.70 8.88
CA LEU A 128 4.63 14.18 7.82
C LEU A 128 3.28 14.90 7.72
N HIS A 129 2.58 15.09 8.84
CA HIS A 129 1.27 15.73 8.84
C HIS A 129 1.31 17.18 8.33
N SER A 130 2.37 17.92 8.64
CA SER A 130 2.54 19.29 8.16
C SER A 130 2.79 19.33 6.64
N ILE A 131 3.65 18.43 6.13
CA ILE A 131 3.93 18.30 4.69
C ILE A 131 2.64 17.92 3.95
N PHE A 132 1.91 16.94 4.48
CA PHE A 132 0.64 16.50 3.90
C PHE A 132 -0.40 17.63 3.88
N GLY A 133 -0.48 18.43 4.95
CA GLY A 133 -1.36 19.60 5.00
C GLY A 133 -1.04 20.65 3.94
N GLU A 134 0.23 20.94 3.68
CA GLU A 134 0.64 21.86 2.62
C GLU A 134 0.38 21.29 1.22
N TYR A 135 0.63 20.00 1.04
CA TYR A 135 0.31 19.31 -0.19
C TYR A 135 -1.20 19.35 -0.51
N VAL A 136 -2.07 19.11 0.48
CA VAL A 136 -3.53 19.23 0.31
C VAL A 136 -3.93 20.64 -0.09
N LYS A 137 -3.31 21.68 0.49
CA LYS A 137 -3.53 23.07 0.07
C LYS A 137 -3.12 23.30 -1.39
N ALA A 138 -2.00 22.72 -1.83
CA ALA A 138 -1.55 22.82 -3.21
C ALA A 138 -2.51 22.10 -4.17
N LEU A 139 -3.02 20.92 -3.84
CA LEU A 139 -4.04 20.22 -4.61
C LEU A 139 -5.32 21.05 -4.78
N ARG A 140 -5.77 21.67 -3.70
CA ARG A 140 -6.94 22.56 -3.72
C ARG A 140 -6.71 23.78 -4.63
N LYS A 141 -5.56 24.43 -4.49
CA LYS A 141 -5.18 25.58 -5.34
C LYS A 141 -5.13 25.20 -6.82
N ALA A 142 -4.74 23.96 -7.13
CA ALA A 142 -4.71 23.43 -8.48
C ALA A 142 -6.09 22.95 -9.01
N GLY A 143 -7.17 23.11 -8.22
CA GLY A 143 -8.52 22.68 -8.63
C GLY A 143 -8.70 21.16 -8.68
N LEU A 144 -7.81 20.38 -8.09
CA LEU A 144 -7.88 18.90 -8.10
C LEU A 144 -8.79 18.35 -7.01
N VAL A 145 -9.11 19.15 -6.01
CA VAL A 145 -10.06 18.84 -4.93
C VAL A 145 -11.23 19.82 -5.04
N GLU A 146 -12.35 19.35 -5.57
CA GLU A 146 -13.53 20.16 -5.88
C GLU A 146 -14.60 20.08 -4.76
N SER A 147 -14.73 18.90 -4.14
CA SER A 147 -15.76 18.62 -3.15
C SER A 147 -15.33 19.04 -1.73
N GLU A 148 -16.20 19.77 -1.03
CA GLU A 148 -16.00 20.07 0.40
C GLU A 148 -15.87 18.80 1.25
N MET A 149 -16.62 17.74 0.92
CA MET A 149 -16.52 16.46 1.60
C MET A 149 -15.11 15.85 1.42
N THR A 150 -14.56 15.87 0.19
CA THR A 150 -13.21 15.40 -0.09
C THR A 150 -12.18 16.21 0.71
N GLU A 151 -12.33 17.52 0.79
CA GLU A 151 -11.46 18.37 1.60
C GLU A 151 -11.51 17.98 3.09
N ARG A 152 -12.70 17.74 3.63
CA ARG A 152 -12.88 17.30 5.03
C ARG A 152 -12.23 15.94 5.29
N ILE A 153 -12.38 14.98 4.37
CA ILE A 153 -11.74 13.67 4.48
C ILE A 153 -10.21 13.80 4.47
N LEU A 154 -9.65 14.62 3.56
CA LEU A 154 -8.21 14.87 3.51
C LEU A 154 -7.71 15.56 4.79
N LYS A 155 -8.45 16.50 5.35
CA LYS A 155 -8.14 17.11 6.65
C LYS A 155 -8.14 16.09 7.79
N SER A 156 -9.08 15.16 7.81
CA SER A 156 -9.08 14.04 8.77
C SER A 156 -7.86 13.14 8.56
N SER A 157 -7.45 12.91 7.31
CA SER A 157 -6.24 12.16 7.01
C SER A 157 -4.96 12.86 7.53
N ILE A 158 -4.93 14.21 7.59
CA ILE A 158 -3.82 14.93 8.22
C ILE A 158 -3.71 14.54 9.70
N SER A 159 -4.82 14.55 10.44
CA SER A 159 -4.84 14.15 11.85
C SER A 159 -4.43 12.68 12.04
N THR A 160 -4.83 11.80 11.12
CA THR A 160 -4.39 10.39 11.13
C THR A 160 -2.88 10.29 10.91
N MET A 161 -2.32 11.05 9.98
CA MET A 161 -0.87 11.09 9.75
C MET A 161 -0.10 11.66 10.94
N GLU A 162 -0.69 12.61 11.69
CA GLU A 162 -0.13 13.12 12.93
C GLU A 162 -0.09 12.03 14.01
N ALA A 163 -1.22 11.34 14.25
CA ALA A 163 -1.29 10.23 15.19
C ALA A 163 -0.30 9.12 14.80
N PHE A 164 -0.21 8.81 13.52
CA PHE A 164 0.74 7.83 13.00
C PHE A 164 2.21 8.23 13.25
N ASN A 165 2.55 9.50 13.05
CA ASN A 165 3.87 10.03 13.35
C ASN A 165 4.21 9.92 14.85
N LYS A 166 3.23 10.15 15.73
CA LYS A 166 3.38 10.00 17.18
C LYS A 166 3.62 8.53 17.56
N VAL A 167 2.84 7.61 17.04
CA VAL A 167 3.02 6.17 17.28
C VAL A 167 4.43 5.70 16.90
N ARG A 168 4.95 6.13 15.75
CA ARG A 168 6.32 5.83 15.35
C ARG A 168 7.35 6.33 16.36
N ASN A 169 7.17 7.53 16.89
CA ASN A 169 8.14 8.15 17.79
C ASN A 169 8.09 7.58 19.22
N GLU A 170 6.92 7.14 19.66
CA GLU A 170 6.67 6.70 21.05
C GLU A 170 6.45 5.18 21.18
N GLY A 171 6.08 4.50 20.09
CA GLY A 171 5.66 3.08 20.08
C GLY A 171 6.45 2.19 19.12
N SER A 172 7.65 2.62 18.67
CA SER A 172 8.45 1.79 17.77
C SER A 172 9.10 0.62 18.50
N LEU A 173 9.28 -0.51 17.81
CA LEU A 173 10.00 -1.69 18.32
C LEU A 173 11.44 -1.40 18.80
N ALA A 174 11.98 -0.23 18.48
CA ALA A 174 13.30 0.22 18.93
C ALA A 174 13.32 0.71 20.39
N HIS A 175 12.16 0.89 21.01
CA HIS A 175 12.00 1.29 22.40
C HIS A 175 11.06 0.30 23.08
N ASP A 176 11.32 -0.06 24.35
CA ASP A 176 10.51 -0.97 25.19
C ASP A 176 9.06 -0.48 25.44
N ASN A 177 8.46 0.18 24.47
CA ASN A 177 7.09 0.69 24.53
C ASN A 177 6.09 -0.39 24.07
N PRO A 178 4.86 -0.40 24.60
CA PRO A 178 3.83 -1.34 24.15
C PRO A 178 3.58 -1.14 22.68
N THR A 179 3.90 -2.16 21.89
CA THR A 179 3.61 -2.24 20.48
C THR A 179 2.11 -2.18 20.28
N LEU A 180 1.65 -1.46 19.25
CA LEU A 180 0.26 -1.55 18.82
C LEU A 180 -0.11 -3.01 18.57
N ASN A 181 -1.33 -3.37 18.93
CA ASN A 181 -1.83 -4.71 18.63
C ASN A 181 -2.06 -4.85 17.11
N TYR A 182 -2.29 -6.08 16.68
CA TYR A 182 -2.49 -6.41 15.27
C TYR A 182 -3.64 -5.62 14.63
N ASP A 183 -4.78 -5.52 15.27
CA ASP A 183 -5.99 -4.86 14.74
C ASP A 183 -5.78 -3.35 14.60
N GLU A 184 -5.14 -2.71 15.59
CA GLU A 184 -4.78 -1.29 15.53
C GLU A 184 -3.78 -1.02 14.40
N SER A 185 -2.79 -1.89 14.24
CA SER A 185 -1.82 -1.80 13.14
C SER A 185 -2.50 -1.91 11.78
N LEU A 186 -3.43 -2.84 11.61
CA LEU A 186 -4.24 -2.97 10.38
C LEU A 186 -5.10 -1.74 10.12
N LEU A 187 -5.72 -1.17 11.16
CA LEU A 187 -6.51 0.05 11.03
C LEU A 187 -5.67 1.19 10.45
N ILE A 188 -4.45 1.38 10.98
CA ILE A 188 -3.52 2.40 10.50
C ILE A 188 -3.13 2.11 9.04
N PHE A 189 -2.73 0.87 8.73
CA PHE A 189 -2.37 0.50 7.36
C PHE A 189 -3.49 0.79 6.37
N ASN A 190 -4.71 0.33 6.66
CA ASN A 190 -5.87 0.53 5.77
C ASN A 190 -6.15 2.01 5.55
N HIS A 191 -6.12 2.81 6.60
CA HIS A 191 -6.40 4.24 6.50
C HIS A 191 -5.32 4.97 5.70
N VAL A 192 -4.05 4.71 5.98
CA VAL A 192 -2.91 5.30 5.28
C VAL A 192 -2.87 4.87 3.80
N CYS A 193 -3.03 3.58 3.52
CA CYS A 193 -3.04 3.07 2.15
C CYS A 193 -4.20 3.65 1.34
N SER A 194 -5.39 3.79 1.94
CA SER A 194 -6.54 4.41 1.29
C SER A 194 -6.27 5.88 0.92
N ALA A 195 -5.66 6.66 1.84
CA ALA A 195 -5.28 8.04 1.57
C ALA A 195 -4.22 8.13 0.45
N VAL A 196 -3.20 7.27 0.47
CA VAL A 196 -2.17 7.18 -0.56
C VAL A 196 -2.78 6.84 -1.93
N ARG A 197 -3.68 5.85 -1.99
CA ARG A 197 -4.37 5.46 -3.22
C ARG A 197 -5.17 6.62 -3.82
N PHE A 198 -5.89 7.34 -2.99
CA PHE A 198 -6.65 8.51 -3.43
C PHE A 198 -5.73 9.61 -4.00
N VAL A 199 -4.66 9.95 -3.29
CA VAL A 199 -3.67 10.95 -3.72
C VAL A 199 -3.06 10.56 -5.07
N ARG A 200 -2.65 9.31 -5.25
CA ARG A 200 -2.11 8.81 -6.52
C ARG A 200 -3.12 8.88 -7.65
N ALA A 201 -4.38 8.59 -7.37
CA ALA A 201 -5.44 8.69 -8.37
C ALA A 201 -5.65 10.16 -8.84
N LEU A 202 -5.50 11.13 -7.92
CA LEU A 202 -5.54 12.56 -8.25
C LEU A 202 -4.36 12.96 -9.12
N GLU A 203 -3.13 12.58 -8.74
CA GLU A 203 -1.92 12.88 -9.51
C GLU A 203 -1.97 12.28 -10.91
N GLY A 204 -2.36 11.02 -11.04
CA GLY A 204 -2.49 10.36 -12.35
C GLY A 204 -3.57 10.96 -13.24
N ARG A 205 -4.65 11.56 -12.67
CA ARG A 205 -5.62 12.33 -13.46
C ARG A 205 -5.04 13.64 -13.95
N ALA A 206 -4.30 14.34 -13.10
CA ALA A 206 -3.67 15.61 -13.45
C ALA A 206 -2.61 15.42 -14.55
N GLU A 207 -1.79 14.38 -14.46
CA GLU A 207 -0.79 14.06 -15.49
C GLU A 207 -1.43 13.74 -16.84
N ARG A 208 -2.52 12.96 -16.84
CA ARG A 208 -3.26 12.68 -18.09
C ARG A 208 -3.89 13.93 -18.68
N ALA A 209 -4.42 14.83 -17.87
CA ALA A 209 -4.99 16.08 -18.35
C ALA A 209 -3.93 16.97 -19.02
N VAL A 210 -2.74 17.06 -18.45
CA VAL A 210 -1.60 17.80 -19.02
C VAL A 210 -1.13 17.16 -20.32
N ALA A 211 -1.04 15.83 -20.38
CA ALA A 211 -0.63 15.11 -21.59
C ALA A 211 -1.65 15.20 -22.74
N ALA A 212 -2.92 15.44 -22.43
CA ALA A 212 -3.98 15.57 -23.42
C ALA A 212 -4.08 16.97 -24.07
N VAL A 213 -3.36 17.97 -23.57
CA VAL A 213 -3.30 19.31 -24.18
C VAL A 213 -2.42 19.23 -25.42
N PRO A 214 -2.94 19.46 -26.66
CA PRO A 214 -2.12 19.46 -27.86
C PRO A 214 -1.03 20.52 -27.72
N ARG A 215 0.23 20.15 -27.98
CA ARG A 215 1.27 21.15 -28.22
C ARG A 215 0.81 21.97 -29.43
N GLN A 216 0.46 23.23 -29.21
CA GLN A 216 0.37 24.17 -30.30
C GLN A 216 1.75 24.24 -30.94
N GLU A 217 1.91 23.62 -32.10
CA GLU A 217 3.06 23.88 -33.00
C GLU A 217 3.07 25.37 -33.23
N ALA A 218 4.17 26.02 -32.88
CA ALA A 218 4.43 27.38 -33.29
C ALA A 218 4.45 27.34 -34.81
N ILE A 219 3.41 27.89 -35.44
CA ILE A 219 3.41 28.19 -36.86
C ILE A 219 4.37 29.38 -36.95
N ASP A 220 5.61 29.11 -37.34
CA ASP A 220 6.53 30.12 -37.86
C ASP A 220 5.91 30.67 -39.13
N ASP A 221 5.20 31.77 -39.01
CA ASP A 221 4.83 32.62 -40.12
C ASP A 221 6.12 33.30 -40.64
N GLU A 222 6.96 32.56 -41.33
CA GLU A 222 7.87 33.16 -42.29
C GLU A 222 7.07 33.55 -43.55
N ILE A 223 6.64 34.80 -43.61
CA ILE A 223 6.16 35.42 -44.83
C ILE A 223 7.40 35.82 -45.64
N PRO A 224 7.68 35.23 -46.78
CA PRO A 224 8.73 35.71 -47.68
C PRO A 224 8.20 36.94 -48.44
N PHE A 225 8.86 38.05 -48.26
CA PHE A 225 8.80 39.16 -49.20
C PHE A 225 9.80 38.95 -50.34
#